data_661cfb30604310343ebe0f50d066e6f0
#
_entry.id   661cfb30604310343ebe0f50d066e6f0
#
_cell.length_a   1.000
_cell.length_b   1.000
_cell.length_c   1.000
_cell.angle_alpha   90.00
_cell.angle_beta   90.00
_cell.angle_gamma   90.00
#
_symmetry.space_group_name_H-M   'P 1'
#
loop_
_entity.id
_entity.type
_entity.pdbx_description
1 polymer ?
#
loop_
_entity_poly.entity_id
_entity_poly.type
_entity_poly.pdbx_seq_one_letter_code
_entity_poly.pdbx_strand_id
1 'polypeptide(L)'
;TAIVLEQVFVSKNETIAMYMNKYWMKSIDVASVAITLMTRYLKENKHANFSIDTMTLAALVHNIGVLPILTEAEHHTDVFANPTFLQQAISNLAGGLGGDITREWGLSAQFSTLAECWSDLTVLPKEAHYLDFIRAGAIKNGVFKNPSTQSSLLKSYVKKGILPDLDYMDNDEFLVECESVKQAFII
;
A
#
# COMPACT_ATOMS: atom_id res chain seq x y z
N THR A 1 -11.54 -3.67 11.56
CA THR A 1 -10.32 -2.84 11.40
C THR A 1 -10.48 -1.87 10.23
N ALA A 2 -10.88 -2.33 9.02
CA ALA A 2 -11.04 -1.46 7.84
C ALA A 2 -12.04 -0.31 8.09
N ILE A 3 -13.21 -0.59 8.65
CA ILE A 3 -14.24 0.42 8.96
C ILE A 3 -13.71 1.53 9.88
N VAL A 4 -12.90 1.18 10.88
CA VAL A 4 -12.32 2.16 11.80
C VAL A 4 -11.28 3.02 11.09
N LEU A 5 -10.46 2.42 10.22
CA LEU A 5 -9.47 3.15 9.42
C LEU A 5 -10.13 4.06 8.39
N GLU A 6 -11.25 3.65 7.78
CA GLU A 6 -11.99 4.50 6.84
C GLU A 6 -12.41 5.83 7.46
N GLN A 7 -12.76 5.83 8.76
CA GLN A 7 -13.19 7.03 9.46
C GLN A 7 -12.11 8.11 9.62
N VAL A 8 -10.83 7.77 9.44
CA VAL A 8 -9.74 8.76 9.45
C VAL A 8 -9.54 9.42 8.08
N PHE A 9 -10.19 8.90 7.02
CA PHE A 9 -10.16 9.46 5.67
C PHE A 9 -11.39 10.34 5.39
N VAL A 10 -11.70 11.28 6.29
CA VAL A 10 -12.88 12.15 6.18
C VAL A 10 -12.46 13.62 6.23
N SER A 11 -13.01 14.44 5.33
CA SER A 11 -12.85 15.89 5.31
C SER A 11 -14.19 16.58 5.05
N LYS A 12 -14.34 17.81 5.51
CA LYS A 12 -15.49 18.68 5.19
C LYS A 12 -15.34 19.39 3.85
N ASN A 13 -14.12 19.49 3.34
CA ASN A 13 -13.84 20.04 2.01
C ASN A 13 -14.04 18.93 0.96
N GLU A 14 -14.98 19.13 0.04
CA GLU A 14 -15.36 18.13 -0.97
C GLU A 14 -14.17 17.65 -1.83
N THR A 15 -13.28 18.56 -2.22
CA THR A 15 -12.09 18.22 -3.01
C THR A 15 -11.13 17.34 -2.21
N ILE A 16 -10.87 17.70 -0.95
CA ILE A 16 -9.99 16.92 -0.07
C ILE A 16 -10.64 15.58 0.29
N ALA A 17 -11.94 15.55 0.57
CA ALA A 17 -12.68 14.31 0.79
C ALA A 17 -12.56 13.34 -0.40
N MET A 18 -12.65 13.87 -1.63
CA MET A 18 -12.43 13.07 -2.84
C MET A 18 -11.01 12.50 -2.91
N TYR A 19 -9.97 13.29 -2.56
CA TYR A 19 -8.60 12.78 -2.50
C TYR A 19 -8.43 11.73 -1.40
N MET A 20 -8.95 11.97 -0.20
CA MET A 20 -8.89 11.02 0.92
C MET A 20 -9.54 9.69 0.54
N ASN A 21 -10.76 9.72 -0.02
CA ASN A 21 -11.44 8.51 -0.51
C ASN A 21 -10.62 7.79 -1.60
N LYS A 22 -10.05 8.52 -2.55
CA LYS A 22 -9.19 7.95 -3.59
C LYS A 22 -7.98 7.22 -3.01
N TYR A 23 -7.31 7.80 -2.00
CA TYR A 23 -6.17 7.16 -1.36
C TYR A 23 -6.59 5.96 -0.51
N TRP A 24 -7.73 6.04 0.18
CA TRP A 24 -8.31 4.92 0.90
C TRP A 24 -8.63 3.73 -0.03
N MET A 25 -9.36 3.98 -1.10
CA MET A 25 -9.68 2.95 -2.10
C MET A 25 -8.43 2.34 -2.72
N LYS A 26 -7.41 3.14 -3.00
CA LYS A 26 -6.11 2.63 -3.46
C LYS A 26 -5.42 1.74 -2.42
N SER A 27 -5.51 2.07 -1.14
CA SER A 27 -4.96 1.21 -0.08
C SER A 27 -5.68 -0.13 -0.01
N ILE A 28 -7.00 -0.16 -0.21
CA ILE A 28 -7.79 -1.40 -0.32
C ILE A 28 -7.35 -2.21 -1.56
N ASP A 29 -7.19 -1.57 -2.71
CA ASP A 29 -6.75 -2.23 -3.94
C ASP A 29 -5.35 -2.87 -3.78
N VAL A 30 -4.42 -2.15 -3.17
CA VAL A 30 -3.08 -2.67 -2.84
C VAL A 30 -3.16 -3.82 -1.84
N ALA A 31 -4.00 -3.69 -0.80
CA ALA A 31 -4.17 -4.70 0.22
C ALA A 31 -4.76 -6.00 -0.36
N SER A 32 -5.76 -5.91 -1.24
CA SER A 32 -6.36 -7.09 -1.85
C SER A 32 -5.34 -7.92 -2.62
N VAL A 33 -4.50 -7.29 -3.43
CA VAL A 33 -3.43 -7.97 -4.17
C VAL A 33 -2.37 -8.55 -3.22
N ALA A 34 -1.91 -7.75 -2.25
CA ALA A 34 -0.87 -8.17 -1.31
C ALA A 34 -1.29 -9.39 -0.47
N ILE A 35 -2.53 -9.39 0.02
CA ILE A 35 -3.09 -10.49 0.83
C ILE A 35 -3.28 -11.74 -0.04
N THR A 36 -3.79 -11.62 -1.26
CA THR A 36 -3.98 -12.74 -2.18
C THR A 36 -2.64 -13.39 -2.50
N LEU A 37 -1.63 -12.60 -2.86
CA LEU A 37 -0.27 -13.11 -3.13
C LEU A 37 0.34 -13.79 -1.91
N MET A 38 0.22 -13.20 -0.73
CA MET A 38 0.79 -13.79 0.48
C MET A 38 0.05 -15.05 0.90
N THR A 39 -1.26 -15.11 0.74
CA THR A 39 -2.06 -16.32 1.00
C THR A 39 -1.60 -17.48 0.10
N ARG A 40 -1.38 -17.20 -1.18
CA ARG A 40 -0.81 -18.19 -2.10
C ARG A 40 0.61 -18.59 -1.67
N TYR A 41 1.49 -17.61 -1.39
CA TYR A 41 2.86 -17.84 -0.97
C TYR A 41 2.95 -18.77 0.26
N LEU A 42 2.07 -18.56 1.25
CA LEU A 42 2.01 -19.38 2.46
C LEU A 42 1.52 -20.81 2.21
N LYS A 43 0.67 -21.05 1.21
CA LYS A 43 0.26 -22.41 0.82
C LYS A 43 1.45 -23.23 0.33
N GLU A 44 2.38 -22.60 -0.37
CA GLU A 44 3.59 -23.24 -0.93
C GLU A 44 4.77 -23.25 0.05
N ASN A 45 4.83 -22.27 0.97
CA ASN A 45 5.93 -22.06 1.91
C ASN A 45 5.45 -22.17 3.37
N LYS A 46 5.08 -23.38 3.80
CA LYS A 46 4.46 -23.65 5.12
C LYS A 46 5.31 -23.25 6.33
N HIS A 47 6.62 -23.06 6.16
CA HIS A 47 7.55 -22.64 7.20
C HIS A 47 7.85 -21.15 7.17
N ALA A 48 7.25 -20.39 6.25
CA ALA A 48 7.45 -18.95 6.20
C ALA A 48 6.78 -18.26 7.41
N ASN A 49 7.53 -17.40 8.07
CA ASN A 49 7.05 -16.68 9.25
C ASN A 49 6.33 -15.39 8.87
N PHE A 50 5.17 -15.52 8.22
CA PHE A 50 4.28 -14.40 7.89
C PHE A 50 2.91 -14.58 8.54
N SER A 51 2.27 -13.45 8.87
CA SER A 51 0.91 -13.37 9.39
C SER A 51 0.01 -12.63 8.41
N ILE A 52 -1.12 -13.21 8.06
CA ILE A 52 -2.14 -12.55 7.22
C ILE A 52 -2.69 -11.31 7.93
N ASP A 53 -2.89 -11.36 9.25
CA ASP A 53 -3.37 -10.21 10.02
C ASP A 53 -2.37 -9.04 9.96
N THR A 54 -1.07 -9.35 10.10
CA THR A 54 -0.01 -8.36 9.95
C THR A 54 0.01 -7.78 8.52
N MET A 55 -0.11 -8.64 7.50
CA MET A 55 -0.17 -8.18 6.12
C MET A 55 -1.37 -7.27 5.87
N THR A 56 -2.53 -7.67 6.37
CA THR A 56 -3.78 -6.92 6.23
C THR A 56 -3.63 -5.51 6.81
N LEU A 57 -3.20 -5.42 8.07
CA LEU A 57 -3.01 -4.11 8.70
C LEU A 57 -1.94 -3.29 8.00
N ALA A 58 -0.77 -3.89 7.71
CA ALA A 58 0.34 -3.22 7.04
C ALA A 58 -0.08 -2.67 5.66
N ALA A 59 -0.81 -3.47 4.89
CA ALA A 59 -1.27 -3.05 3.56
C ALA A 59 -2.33 -1.95 3.61
N LEU A 60 -3.19 -1.91 4.63
CA LEU A 60 -4.17 -0.83 4.80
C LEU A 60 -3.51 0.47 5.25
N VAL A 61 -2.47 0.40 6.10
CA VAL A 61 -1.82 1.60 6.65
C VAL A 61 -0.56 2.02 5.89
N HIS A 62 -0.13 1.28 4.86
CA HIS A 62 1.14 1.57 4.17
C HIS A 62 1.27 3.02 3.71
N ASN A 63 0.16 3.67 3.36
CA ASN A 63 0.13 5.03 2.83
C ASN A 63 -0.59 6.03 3.76
N ILE A 64 -0.68 5.71 5.07
CA ILE A 64 -1.42 6.51 6.04
C ILE A 64 -0.87 7.94 6.18
N GLY A 65 0.42 8.14 5.93
CA GLY A 65 1.07 9.44 6.00
C GLY A 65 0.60 10.47 4.96
N VAL A 66 -0.24 10.05 4.00
CA VAL A 66 -0.91 11.00 3.09
C VAL A 66 -1.96 11.84 3.82
N LEU A 67 -2.57 11.31 4.88
CA LEU A 67 -3.67 11.98 5.59
C LEU A 67 -3.29 13.34 6.16
N PRO A 68 -2.21 13.50 6.95
CA PRO A 68 -1.85 14.82 7.48
C PRO A 68 -1.53 15.83 6.37
N ILE A 69 -0.97 15.38 5.23
CA ILE A 69 -0.71 16.25 4.10
C ILE A 69 -2.01 16.75 3.48
N LEU A 70 -3.00 15.89 3.32
CA LEU A 70 -4.32 16.27 2.81
C LEU A 70 -5.08 17.15 3.81
N THR A 71 -4.95 16.89 5.11
CA THR A 71 -5.53 17.76 6.16
C THR A 71 -4.91 19.15 6.11
N GLU A 72 -3.59 19.24 5.95
CA GLU A 72 -2.90 20.53 5.79
C GLU A 72 -3.31 21.23 4.50
N ALA A 73 -3.52 20.49 3.42
CA ALA A 73 -4.01 21.03 2.16
C ALA A 73 -5.44 21.61 2.27
N GLU A 74 -6.27 21.11 3.19
CA GLU A 74 -7.59 21.68 3.49
C GLU A 74 -7.48 23.07 4.11
N HIS A 75 -6.48 23.29 4.95
CA HIS A 75 -6.26 24.58 5.63
C HIS A 75 -5.51 25.59 4.77
N HIS A 76 -4.75 25.15 3.78
CA HIS A 76 -3.89 25.96 2.91
C HIS A 76 -4.21 25.76 1.42
N THR A 77 -5.46 26.01 1.05
CA THR A 77 -5.98 25.75 -0.32
C THR A 77 -5.27 26.57 -1.39
N ASP A 78 -4.75 27.74 -1.08
CA ASP A 78 -3.95 28.59 -1.97
C ASP A 78 -2.61 27.95 -2.33
N VAL A 79 -1.93 27.35 -1.35
CA VAL A 79 -0.64 26.66 -1.55
C VAL A 79 -0.83 25.36 -2.31
N PHE A 80 -1.86 24.59 -1.97
CA PHE A 80 -2.14 23.28 -2.54
C PHE A 80 -3.06 23.31 -3.77
N ALA A 81 -3.43 24.50 -4.26
CA ALA A 81 -4.14 24.64 -5.54
C ALA A 81 -3.34 24.07 -6.73
N ASN A 82 -2.02 23.99 -6.62
CA ASN A 82 -1.16 23.36 -7.62
C ASN A 82 -1.07 21.84 -7.37
N PRO A 83 -1.66 20.98 -8.24
CA PRO A 83 -1.63 19.54 -8.08
C PRO A 83 -0.22 18.94 -8.07
N THR A 84 0.73 19.58 -8.77
CA THR A 84 2.13 19.12 -8.80
C THR A 84 2.79 19.31 -7.43
N PHE A 85 2.52 20.43 -6.76
CA PHE A 85 3.04 20.67 -5.42
C PHE A 85 2.50 19.65 -4.40
N LEU A 86 1.18 19.38 -4.44
CA LEU A 86 0.57 18.36 -3.58
C LEU A 86 1.20 16.98 -3.81
N GLN A 87 1.42 16.58 -5.07
CA GLN A 87 2.05 15.30 -5.39
C GLN A 87 3.50 15.24 -4.91
N GLN A 88 4.25 16.32 -5.01
CA GLN A 88 5.62 16.40 -4.48
C GLN A 88 5.65 16.32 -2.96
N ALA A 89 4.74 17.03 -2.27
CA ALA A 89 4.62 16.95 -0.82
C ALA A 89 4.32 15.51 -0.37
N ILE A 90 3.37 14.84 -1.00
CA ILE A 90 3.04 13.44 -0.72
C ILE A 90 4.26 12.54 -0.96
N SER A 91 4.92 12.68 -2.12
CA SER A 91 6.07 11.85 -2.46
C SER A 91 7.23 11.97 -1.47
N ASN A 92 7.45 13.18 -0.94
CA ASN A 92 8.60 13.46 -0.08
C ASN A 92 8.32 13.20 1.41
N LEU A 93 7.08 13.37 1.86
CA LEU A 93 6.77 13.44 3.29
C LEU A 93 5.93 12.25 3.77
N ALA A 94 5.12 11.62 2.90
CA ALA A 94 4.14 10.63 3.36
C ALA A 94 4.78 9.40 4.02
N GLY A 95 5.97 8.97 3.58
CA GLY A 95 6.66 7.85 4.24
C GLY A 95 7.02 8.17 5.69
N GLY A 96 7.73 9.27 5.93
CA GLY A 96 8.12 9.69 7.27
C GLY A 96 6.92 9.91 8.20
N LEU A 97 5.91 10.64 7.71
CA LEU A 97 4.67 10.88 8.47
C LEU A 97 3.91 9.57 8.77
N GLY A 98 3.90 8.63 7.82
CA GLY A 98 3.31 7.30 8.04
C GLY A 98 4.00 6.52 9.15
N GLY A 99 5.33 6.56 9.19
CA GLY A 99 6.11 5.98 10.27
C GLY A 99 5.81 6.64 11.63
N ASP A 100 5.72 7.96 11.68
CA ASP A 100 5.37 8.70 12.91
C ASP A 100 3.98 8.33 13.42
N ILE A 101 2.96 8.33 12.55
CA ILE A 101 1.59 7.97 12.90
C ILE A 101 1.53 6.55 13.46
N THR A 102 2.17 5.58 12.81
CA THR A 102 2.14 4.20 13.26
C THR A 102 2.85 4.00 14.60
N ARG A 103 3.90 4.78 14.89
CA ARG A 103 4.56 4.83 16.21
C ARG A 103 3.65 5.41 17.28
N GLU A 104 3.01 6.55 17.01
CA GLU A 104 2.06 7.19 17.92
C GLU A 104 0.84 6.29 18.24
N TRP A 105 0.42 5.47 17.27
CA TRP A 105 -0.63 4.45 17.49
C TRP A 105 -0.15 3.23 18.30
N GLY A 106 1.11 3.20 18.71
CA GLY A 106 1.70 2.09 19.46
C GLY A 106 1.84 0.80 18.67
N LEU A 107 1.85 0.88 17.33
CA LEU A 107 2.10 -0.28 16.48
C LEU A 107 3.58 -0.69 16.58
N SER A 108 3.86 -1.97 16.34
CA SER A 108 5.24 -2.46 16.38
C SER A 108 6.12 -1.77 15.34
N ALA A 109 7.44 -1.71 15.58
CA ALA A 109 8.42 -1.11 14.68
C ALA A 109 8.34 -1.64 13.24
N GLN A 110 7.85 -2.86 13.05
CA GLN A 110 7.62 -3.42 11.73
C GLN A 110 6.64 -2.59 10.90
N PHE A 111 5.54 -2.13 11.48
CA PHE A 111 4.56 -1.30 10.77
C PHE A 111 5.12 0.08 10.42
N SER A 112 5.89 0.68 11.33
CA SER A 112 6.52 1.98 11.07
C SER A 112 7.52 1.87 9.92
N THR A 113 8.37 0.85 9.91
CA THR A 113 9.30 0.58 8.82
C THR A 113 8.58 0.32 7.50
N LEU A 114 7.47 -0.42 7.51
CA LEU A 114 6.68 -0.67 6.32
C LEU A 114 6.07 0.61 5.75
N ALA A 115 5.50 1.47 6.61
CA ALA A 115 4.92 2.75 6.20
C ALA A 115 5.99 3.73 5.68
N GLU A 116 7.18 3.74 6.27
CA GLU A 116 8.31 4.58 5.82
C GLU A 116 8.89 4.12 4.48
N CYS A 117 9.06 2.80 4.30
CA CYS A 117 9.88 2.26 3.22
C CYS A 117 9.10 1.71 2.03
N TRP A 118 7.77 1.58 2.07
CA TRP A 118 7.04 0.91 1.00
C TRP A 118 7.28 1.54 -0.38
N SER A 119 7.38 2.86 -0.46
CA SER A 119 7.62 3.60 -1.70
C SER A 119 9.12 3.84 -2.01
N ASP A 120 10.00 3.62 -1.03
CA ASP A 120 11.45 3.76 -1.22
C ASP A 120 12.03 2.49 -1.86
N LEU A 121 12.23 2.53 -3.17
CA LEU A 121 12.73 1.41 -3.95
C LEU A 121 14.25 1.19 -3.83
N THR A 122 14.95 1.95 -2.99
CA THR A 122 16.35 1.68 -2.64
C THR A 122 16.47 0.60 -1.56
N VAL A 123 15.42 0.43 -0.75
CA VAL A 123 15.32 -0.62 0.27
C VAL A 123 14.80 -1.91 -0.38
N LEU A 124 15.70 -2.80 -0.76
CA LEU A 124 15.37 -4.08 -1.41
C LEU A 124 15.69 -5.26 -0.47
N PRO A 125 14.69 -5.90 0.16
CA PRO A 125 14.88 -7.10 0.94
C PRO A 125 15.49 -8.24 0.09
N LYS A 126 16.41 -9.01 0.68
CA LYS A 126 17.03 -10.16 -0.01
C LYS A 126 16.06 -11.35 -0.14
N GLU A 127 15.36 -11.64 0.95
CA GLU A 127 14.35 -12.70 1.05
C GLU A 127 12.94 -12.10 0.91
N ALA A 128 11.92 -12.96 0.78
CA ALA A 128 10.53 -12.52 0.75
C ALA A 128 10.19 -11.71 2.01
N HIS A 129 9.56 -10.56 1.83
CA HIS A 129 9.26 -9.62 2.90
C HIS A 129 7.89 -8.96 2.68
N TYR A 130 7.22 -8.48 3.72
CA TYR A 130 5.94 -7.77 3.62
C TYR A 130 5.98 -6.62 2.59
N LEU A 131 7.12 -5.90 2.48
CA LEU A 131 7.31 -4.85 1.48
C LEU A 131 7.12 -5.36 0.04
N ASP A 132 7.56 -6.58 -0.25
CA ASP A 132 7.46 -7.12 -1.61
C ASP A 132 6.00 -7.33 -2.02
N PHE A 133 5.16 -7.84 -1.11
CA PHE A 133 3.73 -8.03 -1.35
C PHE A 133 2.99 -6.70 -1.50
N ILE A 134 3.26 -5.71 -0.63
CA ILE A 134 2.69 -4.35 -0.75
C ILE A 134 3.09 -3.72 -2.08
N ARG A 135 4.36 -3.80 -2.46
CA ARG A 135 4.88 -3.25 -3.71
C ARG A 135 4.32 -3.97 -4.94
N ALA A 136 4.13 -5.28 -4.89
CA ALA A 136 3.45 -6.02 -5.95
C ALA A 136 2.01 -5.49 -6.14
N GLY A 137 1.29 -5.27 -5.05
CA GLY A 137 -0.01 -4.62 -5.08
C GLY A 137 0.04 -3.20 -5.66
N ALA A 138 1.05 -2.42 -5.28
CA ALA A 138 1.25 -1.06 -5.81
C ALA A 138 1.59 -1.05 -7.31
N ILE A 139 2.38 -2.02 -7.80
CA ILE A 139 2.66 -2.21 -9.23
C ILE A 139 1.38 -2.53 -9.98
N LYS A 140 0.61 -3.54 -9.53
CA LYS A 140 -0.64 -3.95 -10.17
C LYS A 140 -1.63 -2.80 -10.30
N ASN A 141 -1.65 -1.90 -9.30
CA ASN A 141 -2.54 -0.74 -9.26
C ASN A 141 -1.93 0.55 -9.85
N GLY A 142 -0.83 0.44 -10.61
CA GLY A 142 -0.24 1.54 -11.36
C GLY A 142 0.32 2.69 -10.51
N VAL A 143 0.75 2.39 -9.27
CA VAL A 143 1.37 3.39 -8.38
C VAL A 143 2.78 3.72 -8.83
N PHE A 144 3.57 2.71 -9.16
CA PHE A 144 4.91 2.91 -9.74
C PHE A 144 4.80 3.04 -11.26
N LYS A 145 5.29 4.16 -11.80
CA LYS A 145 5.10 4.50 -13.22
C LYS A 145 6.26 4.08 -14.13
N ASN A 146 7.46 3.82 -13.55
CA ASN A 146 8.63 3.48 -14.34
C ASN A 146 8.63 2.01 -14.78
N PRO A 147 8.50 1.68 -16.09
CA PRO A 147 8.39 0.29 -16.55
C PRO A 147 9.64 -0.55 -16.26
N SER A 148 10.84 0.04 -16.33
CA SER A 148 12.08 -0.69 -16.07
C SER A 148 12.19 -1.11 -14.60
N THR A 149 11.79 -0.22 -13.69
CA THR A 149 11.73 -0.49 -12.25
C THR A 149 10.70 -1.57 -11.94
N GLN A 150 9.49 -1.48 -12.51
CA GLN A 150 8.46 -2.52 -12.37
C GLN A 150 8.97 -3.88 -12.83
N SER A 151 9.54 -3.96 -14.03
CA SER A 151 10.08 -5.22 -14.59
C SER A 151 11.17 -5.82 -13.70
N SER A 152 12.06 -4.99 -13.15
CA SER A 152 13.11 -5.45 -12.23
C SER A 152 12.53 -6.03 -10.93
N LEU A 153 11.54 -5.36 -10.33
CA LEU A 153 10.87 -5.83 -9.13
C LEU A 153 10.10 -7.13 -9.38
N LEU A 154 9.31 -7.21 -10.46
CA LEU A 154 8.55 -8.42 -10.80
C LEU A 154 9.48 -9.63 -11.01
N LYS A 155 10.61 -9.47 -11.70
CA LYS A 155 11.63 -10.53 -11.84
C LYS A 155 12.19 -10.96 -10.48
N SER A 156 12.41 -10.03 -9.56
CA SER A 156 12.83 -10.33 -8.19
C SER A 156 11.75 -11.13 -7.45
N TYR A 157 10.47 -10.78 -7.62
CA TYR A 157 9.36 -11.47 -6.95
C TYR A 157 9.15 -12.89 -7.48
N VAL A 158 9.36 -13.12 -8.78
CA VAL A 158 9.41 -14.49 -9.34
C VAL A 158 10.56 -15.28 -8.72
N LYS A 159 11.77 -14.69 -8.64
CA LYS A 159 12.93 -15.35 -8.02
C LYS A 159 12.71 -15.71 -6.55
N LYS A 160 11.95 -14.89 -5.80
CA LYS A 160 11.60 -15.12 -4.40
C LYS A 160 10.41 -16.09 -4.22
N GLY A 161 9.78 -16.58 -5.29
CA GLY A 161 8.60 -17.43 -5.25
C GLY A 161 7.30 -16.72 -4.86
N ILE A 162 7.32 -15.37 -4.80
CA ILE A 162 6.12 -14.55 -4.53
C ILE A 162 5.17 -14.59 -5.72
N LEU A 163 5.72 -14.56 -6.94
CA LEU A 163 4.98 -14.75 -8.20
C LEU A 163 5.43 -16.04 -8.87
N PRO A 164 4.54 -16.82 -9.46
CA PRO A 164 4.91 -17.98 -10.31
C PRO A 164 5.63 -17.55 -11.58
N ASP A 165 5.14 -16.49 -12.21
CA ASP A 165 5.64 -15.90 -13.45
C ASP A 165 5.33 -14.39 -13.50
N LEU A 166 5.75 -13.70 -14.57
CA LEU A 166 5.63 -12.25 -14.68
C LEU A 166 4.20 -11.78 -14.95
N ASP A 167 3.37 -12.64 -15.55
CA ASP A 167 2.02 -12.32 -16.00
C ASP A 167 0.95 -12.82 -15.02
N TYR A 168 1.36 -13.48 -13.93
CA TYR A 168 0.47 -14.08 -12.94
C TYR A 168 -0.61 -13.13 -12.41
N MET A 169 -0.24 -11.89 -12.16
CA MET A 169 -1.18 -10.90 -11.64
C MET A 169 -2.23 -10.42 -12.68
N ASP A 170 -2.08 -10.82 -13.95
CA ASP A 170 -3.04 -10.52 -15.02
C ASP A 170 -3.98 -11.69 -15.30
N ASN A 171 -3.81 -12.81 -14.59
CA ASN A 171 -4.64 -14.01 -14.72
C ASN A 171 -6.03 -13.75 -14.12
N ASP A 172 -7.09 -14.20 -14.83
CA ASP A 172 -8.49 -14.03 -14.44
C ASP A 172 -8.80 -14.64 -13.07
N GLU A 173 -8.26 -15.83 -12.77
CA GLU A 173 -8.46 -16.48 -11.46
C GLU A 173 -7.89 -15.65 -10.33
N PHE A 174 -6.68 -15.12 -10.49
CA PHE A 174 -6.05 -14.22 -9.53
C PHE A 174 -6.87 -12.94 -9.33
N LEU A 175 -7.39 -12.36 -10.40
CA LEU A 175 -8.22 -11.14 -10.34
C LEU A 175 -9.52 -11.39 -9.57
N VAL A 176 -10.16 -12.53 -9.77
CA VAL A 176 -11.36 -12.94 -9.02
C VAL A 176 -11.05 -13.12 -7.54
N GLU A 177 -9.93 -13.74 -7.18
CA GLU A 177 -9.50 -13.88 -5.79
C GLU A 177 -9.24 -12.50 -5.16
N CYS A 178 -8.55 -11.59 -5.85
CA CYS A 178 -8.32 -10.22 -5.38
C CYS A 178 -9.64 -9.47 -5.13
N GLU A 179 -10.59 -9.58 -6.05
CA GLU A 179 -11.91 -8.94 -5.88
C GLU A 179 -12.67 -9.52 -4.69
N SER A 180 -12.61 -10.82 -4.45
CA SER A 180 -13.19 -11.44 -3.26
C SER A 180 -12.60 -10.90 -1.96
N VAL A 181 -11.27 -10.72 -1.90
CA VAL A 181 -10.59 -10.11 -0.74
C VAL A 181 -10.99 -8.66 -0.59
N LYS A 182 -11.08 -7.91 -1.70
CA LYS A 182 -11.47 -6.50 -1.71
C LYS A 182 -12.88 -6.30 -1.14
N GLN A 183 -13.84 -7.14 -1.50
CA GLN A 183 -15.22 -7.06 -1.02
C GLN A 183 -15.33 -7.22 0.50
N ALA A 184 -14.38 -7.87 1.15
CA ALA A 184 -14.33 -7.96 2.61
C ALA A 184 -14.00 -6.63 3.31
N PHE A 185 -13.51 -5.62 2.57
CA PHE A 185 -13.16 -4.29 3.09
C PHE A 185 -14.18 -3.21 2.75
N ILE A 186 -15.04 -3.45 1.75
CA ILE A 186 -16.07 -2.51 1.28
C ILE A 186 -17.40 -3.04 1.83
N ILE A 187 -17.90 -2.38 2.87
CA ILE A 187 -19.20 -2.69 3.51
C ILE A 187 -20.19 -1.60 3.17
#